data_b05f5b641b958a0a9404a3885d77c20f
#
_entry.id   b05f5b641b958a0a9404a3885d77c20f
#
_cell.length_a   1.000
_cell.length_b   1.000
_cell.length_c   1.000
_cell.angle_alpha   90.00
_cell.angle_beta   90.00
_cell.angle_gamma   90.00
#
_symmetry.space_group_name_H-M   'P 1'
#
loop_
_entity.id
_entity.type
_entity.pdbx_description
1 polymer ?
#
loop_
_entity_poly.entity_id
_entity_poly.type
_entity_poly.pdbx_seq_one_letter_code
_entity_poly.pdbx_strand_id
1 'polypeptide(L)'
;RDTIYWVQRARQDGVPIVSYNYWSLTDNYEWGDFDARFGLYTVDAQRDPTLTRYATDGVAAFRAVTAGHGVPRGYRPTRMPVPCSLVAVPDICTHPAVVR
;
A
#
# COMPACT_ATOMS: atom_id res chain seq x y z
N ARG A 1 1.29 0.54 -5.99
CA ARG A 1 2.46 0.07 -6.80
C ARG A 1 3.77 0.42 -6.13
N ASP A 2 3.94 1.64 -5.65
CA ASP A 2 5.20 2.07 -5.02
C ASP A 2 5.60 1.17 -3.85
N THR A 3 4.64 0.83 -2.97
CA THR A 3 4.90 -0.09 -1.84
C THR A 3 5.42 -1.45 -2.33
N ILE A 4 4.82 -2.01 -3.39
CA ILE A 4 5.26 -3.30 -3.94
C ILE A 4 6.67 -3.21 -4.54
N TYR A 5 6.98 -2.09 -5.20
CA TYR A 5 8.34 -1.84 -5.67
C TYR A 5 9.36 -1.92 -4.52
N TRP A 6 9.07 -1.24 -3.41
CA TRP A 6 9.97 -1.23 -2.25
C TRP A 6 10.06 -2.58 -1.55
N VAL A 7 8.96 -3.33 -1.49
CA VAL A 7 8.97 -4.72 -0.99
C VAL A 7 9.85 -5.60 -1.87
N GLN A 8 9.73 -5.50 -3.19
CA GLN A 8 10.57 -6.27 -4.12
C GLN A 8 12.04 -5.87 -4.00
N ARG A 9 12.32 -4.58 -3.86
CA ARG A 9 13.69 -4.08 -3.67
C ARG A 9 14.30 -4.60 -2.38
N ALA A 10 13.56 -4.54 -1.27
CA ALA A 10 14.03 -5.06 0.00
C ALA A 10 14.35 -6.57 -0.07
N ARG A 11 13.50 -7.34 -0.78
CA ARG A 11 13.79 -8.76 -1.03
C ARG A 11 15.05 -8.98 -1.85
N GLN A 12 15.29 -8.17 -2.87
CA GLN A 12 16.54 -8.22 -3.66
C GLN A 12 17.76 -7.88 -2.81
N ASP A 13 17.61 -7.00 -1.84
CA ASP A 13 18.64 -6.63 -0.89
C ASP A 13 18.80 -7.67 0.27
N GLY A 14 18.10 -8.81 0.20
CA GLY A 14 18.25 -9.93 1.13
C GLY A 14 17.31 -9.91 2.34
N VAL A 15 16.35 -8.98 2.40
CA VAL A 15 15.37 -8.95 3.50
C VAL A 15 14.38 -10.12 3.34
N PRO A 16 14.19 -10.98 4.34
CA PRO A 16 13.36 -12.18 4.25
C PRO A 16 11.86 -11.87 4.35
N ILE A 17 11.31 -11.13 3.36
CA ILE A 17 9.89 -10.82 3.28
C ILE A 17 9.16 -11.99 2.60
N VAL A 18 8.25 -12.64 3.31
CA VAL A 18 7.51 -13.82 2.83
C VAL A 18 6.17 -13.46 2.18
N SER A 19 5.55 -12.35 2.59
CA SER A 19 4.26 -11.91 2.04
C SER A 19 4.07 -10.41 2.19
N TYR A 20 3.14 -9.88 1.42
CA TYR A 20 2.61 -8.53 1.56
C TYR A 20 1.09 -8.59 1.52
N ASN A 21 0.45 -8.14 2.58
CA ASN A 21 -1.00 -8.08 2.68
C ASN A 21 -1.46 -6.62 2.59
N TYR A 22 -2.34 -6.36 1.64
CA TYR A 22 -2.93 -5.04 1.51
C TYR A 22 -4.14 -4.91 2.44
N TRP A 23 -4.22 -3.83 3.15
CA TRP A 23 -5.39 -3.44 3.92
C TRP A 23 -6.13 -2.29 3.22
N SER A 24 -7.36 -2.49 2.70
CA SER A 24 -8.18 -3.67 2.84
C SER A 24 -8.95 -3.96 1.56
N LEU A 25 -9.71 -5.06 1.52
CA LEU A 25 -10.53 -5.41 0.34
C LEU A 25 -11.66 -4.40 0.13
N THR A 26 -12.36 -4.03 1.21
CA THR A 26 -13.45 -3.03 1.20
C THR A 26 -13.20 -2.00 2.28
N ASP A 27 -13.77 -0.81 2.11
CA ASP A 27 -13.84 0.15 3.21
C ASP A 27 -14.51 -0.51 4.42
N ASN A 28 -14.05 -0.20 5.60
CA ASN A 28 -14.51 -0.79 6.85
C ASN A 28 -14.46 0.24 7.99
N TYR A 29 -14.95 -0.16 9.15
CA TYR A 29 -14.89 0.63 10.36
C TYR A 29 -13.45 0.72 10.87
N GLU A 30 -12.92 1.94 10.96
CA GLU A 30 -11.55 2.21 11.39
C GLU A 30 -11.52 3.26 12.49
N TRP A 31 -10.93 2.92 13.62
CA TRP A 31 -10.70 3.84 14.76
C TRP A 31 -11.90 4.69 15.21
N GLY A 32 -13.10 4.19 15.07
CA GLY A 32 -14.31 4.84 15.61
C GLY A 32 -15.28 5.36 14.56
N ASP A 33 -14.96 5.28 13.26
CA ASP A 33 -15.83 5.73 12.17
C ASP A 33 -15.66 4.95 10.88
N PHE A 34 -16.36 5.36 9.81
CA PHE A 34 -16.26 4.85 8.45
C PHE A 34 -15.62 5.86 7.48
N ASP A 35 -14.98 6.92 7.97
CA ASP A 35 -14.46 7.99 7.12
C ASP A 35 -13.17 7.57 6.39
N ALA A 36 -12.41 6.63 6.97
CA ALA A 36 -11.21 6.09 6.36
C ALA A 36 -11.56 5.23 5.13
N ARG A 37 -10.93 5.55 3.99
CA ARG A 37 -11.16 4.90 2.70
C ARG A 37 -9.93 4.12 2.26
N PHE A 38 -9.71 2.95 2.84
CA PHE A 38 -8.57 2.08 2.54
C PHE A 38 -8.91 0.93 1.60
N GLY A 39 -10.21 0.74 1.28
CA GLY A 39 -10.66 -0.38 0.47
C GLY A 39 -10.17 -0.33 -0.98
N LEU A 40 -9.86 -1.49 -1.55
CA LEU A 40 -9.81 -1.65 -3.00
C LEU A 40 -11.20 -1.38 -3.62
N TYR A 41 -12.24 -1.70 -2.87
CA TYR A 41 -13.62 -1.34 -3.20
C TYR A 41 -14.14 -0.38 -2.14
N THR A 42 -14.68 0.76 -2.59
CA THR A 42 -15.37 1.67 -1.68
C THR A 42 -16.80 1.20 -1.41
N VAL A 43 -17.24 1.41 -0.19
CA VAL A 43 -18.59 1.06 0.30
C VAL A 43 -19.10 2.19 1.18
N ASP A 44 -20.32 2.65 0.95
CA ASP A 44 -21.00 3.58 1.86
C ASP A 44 -21.86 2.80 2.87
N ALA A 45 -21.20 2.30 3.93
CA ALA A 45 -21.88 1.50 4.95
C ALA A 45 -22.89 2.31 5.80
N GLN A 46 -22.86 3.63 5.74
CA GLN A 46 -23.74 4.50 6.53
C GLN A 46 -25.01 4.88 5.76
N ARG A 47 -24.95 4.99 4.43
CA ARG A 47 -26.03 5.54 3.63
C ARG A 47 -26.60 4.58 2.58
N ASP A 48 -25.81 3.59 2.16
CA ASP A 48 -26.24 2.60 1.18
C ASP A 48 -26.64 1.29 1.87
N PRO A 49 -27.96 1.01 2.05
CA PRO A 49 -28.42 -0.22 2.69
C PRO A 49 -28.11 -1.48 1.87
N THR A 50 -27.78 -1.32 0.58
CA THR A 50 -27.40 -2.46 -0.30
C THR A 50 -25.95 -2.82 -0.18
N LEU A 51 -25.13 -1.99 0.48
CA LEU A 51 -23.68 -2.15 0.64
C LEU A 51 -22.97 -2.37 -0.69
N THR A 52 -23.39 -1.63 -1.72
CA THR A 52 -22.82 -1.73 -3.06
C THR A 52 -21.33 -1.41 -3.03
N ARG A 53 -20.55 -2.25 -3.68
CA ARG A 53 -19.09 -2.12 -3.76
C ARG A 53 -18.70 -1.49 -5.09
N TYR A 54 -17.99 -0.38 -5.03
CA TYR A 54 -17.48 0.30 -6.22
C TYR A 54 -15.97 0.14 -6.29
N ALA A 55 -15.47 -0.39 -7.40
CA ALA A 55 -14.04 -0.59 -7.61
C ALA A 55 -13.32 0.76 -7.68
N THR A 56 -12.24 0.88 -6.94
CA THR A 56 -11.29 1.99 -7.07
C THR A 56 -10.22 1.67 -8.12
N ASP A 57 -9.42 2.65 -8.51
CA ASP A 57 -8.24 2.43 -9.37
C ASP A 57 -7.23 1.45 -8.74
N GLY A 58 -7.30 1.29 -7.42
CA GLY A 58 -6.51 0.31 -6.68
C GLY A 58 -6.76 -1.13 -7.13
N VAL A 59 -7.99 -1.47 -7.54
CA VAL A 59 -8.34 -2.82 -8.03
C VAL A 59 -7.54 -3.17 -9.28
N ALA A 60 -7.51 -2.27 -10.27
CA ALA A 60 -6.75 -2.50 -11.50
C ALA A 60 -5.24 -2.59 -11.22
N ALA A 61 -4.73 -1.73 -10.35
CA ALA A 61 -3.34 -1.76 -9.94
C ALA A 61 -2.97 -3.06 -9.20
N PHE A 62 -3.83 -3.51 -8.28
CA PHE A 62 -3.62 -4.74 -7.53
C PHE A 62 -3.64 -5.96 -8.44
N ARG A 63 -4.62 -6.05 -9.35
CA ARG A 63 -4.69 -7.13 -10.36
C ARG A 63 -3.45 -7.18 -11.25
N ALA A 64 -2.98 -6.04 -11.72
CA ALA A 64 -1.78 -5.97 -12.55
C ALA A 64 -0.53 -6.47 -11.81
N VAL A 65 -0.39 -6.08 -10.53
CA VAL A 65 0.73 -6.52 -9.68
C VAL A 65 0.67 -8.02 -9.41
N THR A 66 -0.52 -8.57 -9.10
CA THR A 66 -0.67 -10.00 -8.83
C THR A 66 -0.45 -10.84 -10.07
N ALA A 67 -1.00 -10.45 -11.21
CA ALA A 67 -0.79 -11.14 -12.49
C ALA A 67 0.66 -11.10 -12.98
N GLY A 68 1.33 -9.97 -12.74
CA GLY A 68 2.74 -9.77 -13.13
C GLY A 68 3.74 -10.27 -12.08
N HIS A 69 3.29 -10.84 -10.95
CA HIS A 69 4.13 -11.21 -9.81
C HIS A 69 4.99 -10.06 -9.27
N GLY A 70 4.49 -8.83 -9.41
CA GLY A 70 5.18 -7.63 -8.95
C GLY A 70 4.96 -6.42 -9.87
N VAL A 71 5.79 -5.40 -9.70
CA VAL A 71 5.80 -4.26 -10.62
C VAL A 71 6.65 -4.56 -11.86
N PRO A 72 6.34 -3.96 -13.03
CA PRO A 72 7.09 -4.16 -14.25
C PRO A 72 8.57 -3.80 -14.11
N ARG A 73 9.43 -4.44 -14.92
CA ARG A 73 10.82 -4.00 -15.04
C ARG A 73 10.88 -2.54 -15.50
N GLY A 74 11.73 -1.76 -14.86
CA GLY A 74 11.84 -0.33 -15.13
C GLY A 74 10.77 0.53 -14.47
N TYR A 75 9.89 -0.04 -13.66
CA TYR A 75 8.98 0.76 -12.84
C TYR A 75 9.76 1.72 -11.95
N ARG A 76 9.36 2.98 -11.98
CA ARG A 76 9.95 4.02 -11.12
C ARG A 76 8.92 4.45 -10.09
N PRO A 77 9.19 4.29 -8.79
CA PRO A 77 8.28 4.72 -7.77
C PRO A 77 8.15 6.25 -7.79
N THR A 78 6.95 6.74 -7.57
CA THR A 78 6.65 8.17 -7.49
C THR A 78 6.92 8.72 -6.08
N ARG A 79 6.92 7.83 -5.09
CA ARG A 79 7.18 8.17 -3.69
C ARG A 79 8.42 7.44 -3.21
N MET A 80 9.34 8.18 -2.63
CA MET A 80 10.45 7.60 -1.89
C MET A 80 9.92 6.95 -0.60
N PRO A 81 10.55 5.86 -0.11
CA PRO A 81 10.21 5.34 1.20
C PRO A 81 10.48 6.44 2.23
N VAL A 82 9.54 6.66 3.11
CA VAL A 82 9.79 7.53 4.26
C VAL A 82 10.65 6.71 5.24
N PRO A 83 11.90 7.08 5.49
CA PRO A 83 12.80 6.29 6.34
C PRO A 83 12.49 6.45 7.82
N CYS A 84 11.26 6.82 8.15
CA CYS A 84 10.81 7.05 9.50
C CYS A 84 10.08 5.83 10.04
N SER A 85 10.63 5.23 11.07
CA SER A 85 9.90 4.33 11.97
C SER A 85 9.10 5.17 12.97
N LEU A 86 7.94 4.69 13.42
CA LEU A 86 7.17 5.30 14.51
C LEU A 86 7.98 5.42 15.82
N VAL A 87 9.10 4.73 15.92
CA VAL A 87 10.01 4.71 17.08
C VAL A 87 11.36 5.35 16.74
N ALA A 88 11.54 5.89 15.55
CA ALA A 88 12.83 6.42 15.12
C ALA A 88 13.13 7.79 15.72
N VAL A 89 14.38 7.99 16.02
CA VAL A 89 14.92 9.28 16.43
C VAL A 89 14.77 10.26 15.25
N PRO A 90 14.44 11.54 15.49
CA PRO A 90 14.19 12.56 14.45
C PRO A 90 15.23 12.63 13.33
N ASP A 91 16.47 12.33 13.60
CA ASP A 91 17.57 12.41 12.62
C ASP A 91 17.44 11.42 11.46
N ILE A 92 16.81 10.25 11.68
CA ILE A 92 16.60 9.28 10.60
C ILE A 92 15.54 9.78 9.62
N CYS A 93 14.61 10.60 10.11
CA CYS A 93 13.55 11.20 9.30
C CYS A 93 14.04 12.35 8.43
N THR A 94 15.10 13.04 8.86
CA THR A 94 15.68 14.20 8.17
C THR A 94 16.75 13.83 7.14
N HIS A 95 17.34 12.65 7.26
CA HIS A 95 18.40 12.19 6.38
C HIS A 95 18.03 10.84 5.77
N PRO A 96 17.17 10.83 4.72
CA PRO A 96 16.82 9.60 4.06
C PRO A 96 18.09 8.94 3.52
N ALA A 97 18.35 7.71 3.96
CA ALA A 97 19.42 6.90 3.39
C ALA A 97 19.20 6.82 1.88
N VAL A 98 20.19 7.21 1.10
CA VAL A 98 20.16 7.04 -0.35
C VAL A 98 20.10 5.55 -0.62
N VAL A 99 18.95 5.07 -1.04
CA VAL A 99 18.80 3.69 -1.52
C VAL A 99 19.60 3.59 -2.81
N ARG A 100 20.76 2.94 -2.73
CA ARG A 100 21.63 2.66 -3.88
C ARG A 100 21.03 1.62 -4.81
#